data_2ce1242f5f214472848e4ec3022204db
#
_entry.id   2ce1242f5f214472848e4ec3022204db
#
_cell.length_a   1.000
_cell.length_b   1.000
_cell.length_c   1.000
_cell.angle_alpha   90.00
_cell.angle_beta   90.00
_cell.angle_gamma   90.00
#
_symmetry.space_group_name_H-M   'P 1'
#
loop_
_entity.id
_entity.type
_entity.pdbx_description
1 polymer ?
#
loop_
_entity_poly.entity_id
_entity_poly.type
_entity_poly.pdbx_seq_one_letter_code
_entity_poly.pdbx_strand_id
1 'polypeptide(L)'
;MKNNIVIRLENTLFNTNNINKHLPKAKDKANYVKTSLQKCKFNDGFGDIIVFLKHMCSIKHIKIKLVTSFKREYVYKLLEINDLNFVNLCSTIESAIGNDKSTVVISASENDLQYTMQNNVDCIKYPANTNDIFAAIGVRKATKPLEIAA
;
A
#
# COMPACT_ATOMS: atom_id res chain seq x y z
N MET A 1 8.06 15.61 -1.24
CA MET A 1 7.44 14.30 -1.41
C MET A 1 8.26 13.24 -0.70
N LYS A 2 7.62 12.26 -0.10
CA LYS A 2 8.31 11.16 0.56
C LYS A 2 9.06 10.30 -0.47
N ASN A 3 10.20 9.75 -0.07
CA ASN A 3 11.03 8.92 -0.94
C ASN A 3 10.73 7.43 -0.80
N ASN A 4 10.13 7.04 0.31
CA ASN A 4 9.82 5.65 0.62
C ASN A 4 8.35 5.57 1.05
N ILE A 5 7.51 5.06 0.17
CA ILE A 5 6.08 4.96 0.42
C ILE A 5 5.74 3.51 0.65
N VAL A 6 5.30 3.20 1.87
CA VAL A 6 5.02 1.84 2.33
C VAL A 6 3.52 1.69 2.48
N ILE A 7 2.96 0.72 1.77
CA ILE A 7 1.52 0.47 1.78
C ILE A 7 1.28 -0.98 2.20
N ARG A 8 0.41 -1.19 3.17
CA ARG A 8 -0.03 -2.54 3.55
C ARG A 8 -0.95 -3.08 2.45
N LEU A 9 -0.78 -4.35 2.06
CA LEU A 9 -1.66 -4.97 1.07
C LEU A 9 -3.04 -5.25 1.67
N GLU A 10 -3.05 -5.96 2.81
CA GLU A 10 -4.29 -6.45 3.42
C GLU A 10 -5.17 -5.31 3.90
N ASN A 11 -6.38 -5.26 3.42
CA ASN A 11 -7.43 -4.31 3.81
C ASN A 11 -7.00 -2.84 3.74
N THR A 12 -5.95 -2.56 3.00
CA THR A 12 -5.47 -1.21 2.74
C THR A 12 -5.45 -0.96 1.23
N LEU A 13 -4.41 -1.40 0.52
CA LEU A 13 -4.38 -1.26 -0.93
C LEU A 13 -5.49 -2.07 -1.60
N PHE A 14 -5.69 -3.29 -1.14
CA PHE A 14 -6.72 -4.20 -1.66
C PHE A 14 -7.73 -4.57 -0.58
N ASN A 15 -8.96 -4.79 -1.00
CA ASN A 15 -9.97 -5.36 -0.13
C ASN A 15 -9.76 -6.88 -0.05
N THR A 16 -9.20 -7.34 1.07
CA THR A 16 -8.94 -8.76 1.32
C THR A 16 -9.94 -9.38 2.29
N ASN A 17 -11.03 -8.70 2.59
CA ASN A 17 -12.04 -9.19 3.54
C ASN A 17 -12.68 -10.51 3.12
N ASN A 18 -12.70 -10.81 1.81
CA ASN A 18 -13.28 -12.04 1.29
C ASN A 18 -12.41 -13.27 1.52
N ILE A 19 -11.15 -13.07 1.95
CA ILE A 19 -10.25 -14.19 2.17
C ILE A 19 -10.48 -14.72 3.58
N ASN A 20 -11.08 -15.89 3.65
CA ASN A 20 -11.39 -16.51 4.93
C ASN A 20 -10.10 -17.09 5.54
N LYS A 21 -9.81 -16.65 6.76
CA LYS A 21 -8.66 -17.15 7.51
C LYS A 21 -8.90 -18.53 8.11
N HIS A 22 -10.16 -18.96 8.19
CA HIS A 22 -10.54 -20.27 8.68
C HIS A 22 -10.59 -21.27 7.52
N LEU A 23 -9.45 -21.84 7.22
CA LEU A 23 -9.30 -22.67 6.03
C LEU A 23 -9.53 -24.14 6.37
N PRO A 24 -10.37 -24.83 5.58
CA PRO A 24 -10.81 -26.16 5.96
C PRO A 24 -9.72 -27.24 5.90
N LYS A 25 -8.77 -27.14 4.96
CA LYS A 25 -7.71 -28.15 4.79
C LYS A 25 -6.41 -27.51 4.34
N ALA A 26 -5.29 -27.97 4.91
CA ALA A 26 -3.97 -27.40 4.61
C ALA A 26 -3.59 -27.56 3.13
N LYS A 27 -3.94 -28.68 2.48
CA LYS A 27 -3.61 -28.91 1.08
C LYS A 27 -4.36 -28.00 0.10
N ASP A 28 -5.57 -27.57 0.49
CA ASP A 28 -6.40 -26.70 -0.33
C ASP A 28 -6.17 -25.23 -0.02
N LYS A 29 -5.50 -24.97 1.11
CA LYS A 29 -5.27 -23.61 1.63
C LYS A 29 -4.52 -22.73 0.64
N ALA A 30 -3.41 -23.22 0.13
CA ALA A 30 -2.57 -22.45 -0.79
C ALA A 30 -3.34 -22.06 -2.04
N ASN A 31 -4.06 -22.99 -2.64
CA ASN A 31 -4.85 -22.75 -3.84
C ASN A 31 -6.00 -21.79 -3.57
N TYR A 32 -6.68 -21.95 -2.44
CA TYR A 32 -7.75 -21.05 -2.03
C TYR A 32 -7.26 -19.61 -1.88
N VAL A 33 -6.17 -19.41 -1.12
CA VAL A 33 -5.62 -18.07 -0.88
C VAL A 33 -5.15 -17.45 -2.20
N LYS A 34 -4.43 -18.19 -3.01
CA LYS A 34 -3.93 -17.73 -4.31
C LYS A 34 -5.07 -17.29 -5.22
N THR A 35 -6.10 -18.10 -5.35
CA THR A 35 -7.26 -17.81 -6.19
C THR A 35 -8.04 -16.60 -5.66
N SER A 36 -8.23 -16.55 -4.35
CA SER A 36 -8.96 -15.45 -3.71
C SER A 36 -8.23 -14.13 -3.84
N LEU A 37 -6.90 -14.12 -3.72
CA LEU A 37 -6.10 -12.92 -3.92
C LEU A 37 -6.25 -12.37 -5.33
N GLN A 38 -6.27 -13.22 -6.34
CA GLN A 38 -6.42 -12.78 -7.74
C GLN A 38 -7.73 -12.04 -7.99
N LYS A 39 -8.73 -12.25 -7.16
CA LYS A 39 -10.04 -11.61 -7.28
C LYS A 39 -10.17 -10.32 -6.48
N CYS A 40 -9.17 -9.98 -5.68
CA CYS A 40 -9.22 -8.77 -4.87
C CYS A 40 -9.20 -7.51 -5.74
N LYS A 41 -9.94 -6.50 -5.30
CA LYS A 41 -10.00 -5.20 -5.96
C LYS A 41 -9.33 -4.14 -5.09
N PHE A 42 -8.83 -3.09 -5.71
CA PHE A 42 -8.33 -1.94 -4.97
C PHE A 42 -9.42 -1.40 -4.05
N ASN A 43 -9.02 -0.98 -2.87
CA ASN A 43 -9.90 -0.22 -2.00
C ASN A 43 -10.13 1.18 -2.57
N ASP A 44 -11.21 1.80 -2.14
CA ASP A 44 -11.59 3.14 -2.61
C ASP A 44 -10.45 4.15 -2.41
N GLY A 45 -10.24 4.96 -3.39
CA GLY A 45 -9.24 6.01 -3.37
C GLY A 45 -7.86 5.59 -3.85
N PHE A 46 -7.56 4.30 -3.95
CA PHE A 46 -6.23 3.85 -4.35
C PHE A 46 -6.00 3.80 -5.86
N GLY A 47 -7.06 3.69 -6.65
CA GLY A 47 -6.89 3.64 -8.10
C GLY A 47 -6.08 4.82 -8.63
N ASP A 48 -6.48 6.04 -8.29
CA ASP A 48 -5.80 7.27 -8.73
C ASP A 48 -4.42 7.40 -8.09
N ILE A 49 -4.29 7.01 -6.83
CA ILE A 49 -3.02 7.08 -6.12
C ILE A 49 -1.99 6.18 -6.78
N ILE A 50 -2.36 4.96 -7.15
CA ILE A 50 -1.45 4.01 -7.77
C ILE A 50 -1.01 4.49 -9.15
N VAL A 51 -1.92 5.05 -9.95
CA VAL A 51 -1.56 5.62 -11.25
C VAL A 51 -0.54 6.76 -11.09
N PHE A 52 -0.78 7.63 -10.12
CA PHE A 52 0.14 8.72 -9.80
C PHE A 52 1.51 8.20 -9.37
N LEU A 53 1.55 7.23 -8.44
CA LEU A 53 2.79 6.67 -7.92
C LEU A 53 3.59 5.95 -9.01
N LYS A 54 2.91 5.23 -9.88
CA LYS A 54 3.56 4.58 -11.01
C LYS A 54 4.26 5.60 -11.91
N HIS A 55 3.57 6.70 -12.20
CA HIS A 55 4.15 7.79 -12.98
C HIS A 55 5.37 8.41 -12.27
N MET A 56 5.24 8.68 -10.99
CA MET A 56 6.33 9.29 -10.21
C MET A 56 7.56 8.41 -10.11
N CYS A 57 7.39 7.09 -10.03
CA CYS A 57 8.49 6.14 -10.04
C CYS A 57 9.31 6.18 -11.34
N SER A 58 8.69 6.59 -12.45
CA SER A 58 9.36 6.67 -13.74
C SER A 58 10.22 7.94 -13.89
N ILE A 59 9.97 8.96 -13.08
CA ILE A 59 10.64 10.26 -13.21
C ILE A 59 11.47 10.66 -11.99
N LYS A 60 11.28 10.00 -10.85
CA LYS A 60 12.01 10.28 -9.60
C LYS A 60 12.42 8.99 -8.91
N HIS A 61 13.45 9.09 -8.06
CA HIS A 61 13.92 7.97 -7.24
C HIS A 61 13.01 7.77 -6.02
N ILE A 62 11.81 7.30 -6.27
CA ILE A 62 10.83 7.00 -5.23
C ILE A 62 10.66 5.49 -5.13
N LYS A 63 10.68 4.98 -3.91
CA LYS A 63 10.46 3.56 -3.65
C LYS A 63 9.03 3.36 -3.20
N ILE A 64 8.34 2.44 -3.83
CA ILE A 64 7.00 2.03 -3.42
C ILE A 64 7.11 0.60 -2.93
N LYS A 65 6.77 0.39 -1.67
CA LYS A 65 6.87 -0.93 -1.05
C LYS A 65 5.50 -1.39 -0.59
N LEU A 66 5.19 -2.62 -0.90
CA LEU A 66 3.94 -3.26 -0.51
C LEU A 66 4.26 -4.30 0.54
N VAL A 67 3.66 -4.15 1.73
CA VAL A 67 3.88 -5.07 2.85
C VAL A 67 2.72 -6.03 2.94
N THR A 68 3.02 -7.31 3.03
CA THR A 68 2.00 -8.34 3.15
C THR A 68 2.49 -9.53 3.97
N SER A 69 1.59 -10.12 4.73
CA SER A 69 1.83 -11.38 5.43
C SER A 69 1.59 -12.61 4.54
N PHE A 70 0.97 -12.41 3.37
CA PHE A 70 0.81 -13.50 2.42
C PHE A 70 2.15 -13.87 1.79
N LYS A 71 2.30 -15.15 1.43
CA LYS A 71 3.50 -15.61 0.73
C LYS A 71 3.63 -14.92 -0.63
N ARG A 72 4.86 -14.56 -1.00
CA ARG A 72 5.14 -13.86 -2.26
C ARG A 72 4.56 -14.57 -3.47
N GLU A 73 4.68 -15.88 -3.51
CA GLU A 73 4.19 -16.69 -4.63
C GLU A 73 2.69 -16.58 -4.83
N TYR A 74 1.92 -16.27 -3.77
CA TYR A 74 0.48 -16.06 -3.87
C TYR A 74 0.13 -14.66 -4.36
N VAL A 75 1.00 -13.72 -4.15
CA VAL A 75 0.75 -12.29 -4.42
C VAL A 75 1.15 -11.89 -5.83
N TYR A 76 2.12 -12.55 -6.42
CA TYR A 76 2.67 -12.15 -7.72
C TYR A 76 1.61 -11.99 -8.82
N LYS A 77 0.67 -12.91 -8.89
CA LYS A 77 -0.37 -12.85 -9.92
C LYS A 77 -1.30 -11.64 -9.71
N LEU A 78 -1.61 -11.33 -8.46
CA LEU A 78 -2.38 -10.13 -8.13
C LEU A 78 -1.66 -8.87 -8.59
N LEU A 79 -0.36 -8.80 -8.34
CA LEU A 79 0.44 -7.65 -8.79
C LEU A 79 0.47 -7.54 -10.31
N GLU A 80 0.65 -8.66 -11.01
CA GLU A 80 0.66 -8.70 -12.47
C GLU A 80 -0.68 -8.25 -13.06
N ILE A 81 -1.79 -8.77 -12.54
CA ILE A 81 -3.14 -8.43 -13.00
C ILE A 81 -3.39 -6.93 -12.86
N ASN A 82 -2.87 -6.30 -11.81
CA ASN A 82 -3.10 -4.88 -11.51
C ASN A 82 -1.96 -3.97 -11.96
N ASP A 83 -1.04 -4.49 -12.77
CA ASP A 83 0.06 -3.71 -13.33
C ASP A 83 0.93 -3.05 -12.26
N LEU A 84 1.22 -3.78 -11.20
CA LEU A 84 1.99 -3.32 -10.05
C LEU A 84 3.45 -3.81 -10.06
N ASN A 85 4.04 -3.95 -11.24
CA ASN A 85 5.42 -4.43 -11.36
C ASN A 85 6.46 -3.48 -10.79
N PHE A 86 6.07 -2.24 -10.55
CA PHE A 86 6.97 -1.19 -10.03
C PHE A 86 7.09 -1.21 -8.50
N VAL A 87 6.30 -2.01 -7.78
CA VAL A 87 6.37 -2.08 -6.32
C VAL A 87 7.36 -3.15 -5.86
N ASN A 88 7.99 -2.89 -4.72
CA ASN A 88 8.83 -3.87 -4.04
C ASN A 88 8.03 -4.54 -2.95
N LEU A 89 7.99 -5.87 -2.96
CA LEU A 89 7.23 -6.65 -1.99
C LEU A 89 8.07 -6.93 -0.76
N CYS A 90 7.52 -6.61 0.41
CA CYS A 90 8.16 -6.82 1.72
C CYS A 90 7.27 -7.66 2.61
N SER A 91 7.87 -8.44 3.49
CA SER A 91 7.12 -9.31 4.42
C SER A 91 6.83 -8.63 5.76
N THR A 92 7.58 -7.61 6.14
CA THR A 92 7.39 -6.91 7.41
C THR A 92 7.43 -5.39 7.21
N ILE A 93 6.72 -4.68 8.08
CA ILE A 93 6.73 -3.22 8.08
C ILE A 93 8.13 -2.70 8.42
N GLU A 94 8.80 -3.35 9.33
CA GLU A 94 10.15 -3.01 9.74
C GLU A 94 11.13 -3.04 8.58
N SER A 95 11.12 -4.12 7.80
CA SER A 95 12.01 -4.24 6.64
C SER A 95 11.67 -3.22 5.54
N ALA A 96 10.40 -2.90 5.39
CA ALA A 96 9.96 -1.94 4.38
C ALA A 96 10.42 -0.53 4.71
N ILE A 97 10.35 -0.14 5.98
CA ILE A 97 10.81 1.19 6.43
C ILE A 97 12.33 1.28 6.36
N GLY A 98 13.03 0.24 6.83
CA GLY A 98 14.49 0.24 6.89
C GLY A 98 15.01 1.44 7.66
N ASN A 99 16.01 2.10 7.12
CA ASN A 99 16.63 3.29 7.71
C ASN A 99 16.28 4.58 6.97
N ASP A 100 15.29 4.53 6.09
CA ASP A 100 14.90 5.70 5.30
C ASP A 100 14.03 6.63 6.14
N LYS A 101 14.53 7.84 6.39
CA LYS A 101 13.85 8.84 7.20
C LYS A 101 12.69 9.51 6.45
N SER A 102 12.70 9.46 5.13
CA SER A 102 11.65 10.06 4.29
C SER A 102 10.61 9.00 3.94
N THR A 103 10.03 8.38 4.96
CA THR A 103 9.07 7.29 4.83
C THR A 103 7.69 7.71 5.32
N VAL A 104 6.67 7.26 4.61
CA VAL A 104 5.28 7.28 5.08
C VAL A 104 4.70 5.88 4.97
N VAL A 105 3.93 5.46 5.97
CA VAL A 105 3.24 4.19 5.99
C VAL A 105 1.75 4.43 5.87
N ILE A 106 1.11 3.74 4.94
CA ILE A 106 -0.34 3.77 4.75
C ILE A 106 -0.88 2.39 5.09
N SER A 107 -1.68 2.30 6.15
CA SER A 107 -2.13 1.00 6.65
C SER A 107 -3.44 1.08 7.41
N ALA A 108 -4.24 0.03 7.30
CA ALA A 108 -5.41 -0.20 8.14
C ALA A 108 -5.06 -0.99 9.40
N SER A 109 -3.84 -1.51 9.51
CA SER A 109 -3.41 -2.36 10.61
C SER A 109 -2.97 -1.54 11.81
N GLU A 110 -3.58 -1.79 12.97
CA GLU A 110 -3.18 -1.14 14.22
C GLU A 110 -1.74 -1.48 14.60
N ASN A 111 -1.30 -2.70 14.32
CA ASN A 111 0.08 -3.10 14.60
C ASN A 111 1.08 -2.28 13.81
N ASP A 112 0.79 -2.03 12.52
CA ASP A 112 1.64 -1.19 11.68
C ASP A 112 1.70 0.24 12.23
N LEU A 113 0.55 0.79 12.62
CA LEU A 113 0.46 2.15 13.14
C LEU A 113 1.20 2.30 14.46
N GLN A 114 1.10 1.32 15.34
CA GLN A 114 1.86 1.32 16.59
C GLN A 114 3.37 1.33 16.33
N TYR A 115 3.82 0.51 15.39
CA TYR A 115 5.24 0.45 15.05
C TYR A 115 5.73 1.82 14.54
N THR A 116 4.96 2.47 13.66
CA THR A 116 5.33 3.79 13.14
C THR A 116 5.40 4.84 14.24
N MET A 117 4.44 4.82 15.15
CA MET A 117 4.42 5.76 16.29
C MET A 117 5.63 5.58 17.20
N GLN A 118 5.99 4.33 17.50
CA GLN A 118 7.14 4.02 18.35
C GLN A 118 8.48 4.39 17.71
N ASN A 119 8.54 4.45 16.40
CA ASN A 119 9.76 4.70 15.64
C ASN A 119 9.78 6.06 14.94
N ASN A 120 8.85 6.94 15.27
CA ASN A 120 8.76 8.30 14.72
C ASN A 120 8.69 8.32 13.20
N VAL A 121 7.93 7.41 12.61
CA VAL A 121 7.69 7.32 11.17
C VAL A 121 6.31 7.91 10.87
N ASP A 122 6.22 8.74 9.85
CA ASP A 122 4.95 9.29 9.43
C ASP A 122 4.02 8.19 8.94
N CYS A 123 2.75 8.27 9.31
CA CYS A 123 1.76 7.27 8.92
C CYS A 123 0.39 7.91 8.71
N ILE A 124 -0.43 7.22 7.94
CA ILE A 124 -1.84 7.53 7.82
C ILE A 124 -2.65 6.25 7.95
N LYS A 125 -3.70 6.30 8.75
CA LYS A 125 -4.58 5.16 8.95
C LYS A 125 -5.60 5.10 7.81
N TYR A 126 -5.70 3.94 7.18
CA TYR A 126 -6.77 3.68 6.21
C TYR A 126 -7.98 3.09 6.97
N PRO A 127 -9.22 3.47 6.69
CA PRO A 127 -9.64 4.30 5.57
C PRO A 127 -9.35 5.78 5.75
N ALA A 128 -8.98 6.43 4.64
CA ALA A 128 -8.75 7.85 4.56
C ALA A 128 -9.15 8.31 3.16
N ASN A 129 -9.52 9.58 3.00
CA ASN A 129 -9.86 10.05 1.68
C ASN A 129 -8.60 10.24 0.81
N THR A 130 -8.81 10.27 -0.50
CA THR A 130 -7.72 10.36 -1.48
C THR A 130 -6.83 11.57 -1.25
N ASN A 131 -7.43 12.72 -0.92
CA ASN A 131 -6.67 13.95 -0.69
C ASN A 131 -5.74 13.83 0.53
N ASP A 132 -6.21 13.20 1.60
CA ASP A 132 -5.41 13.00 2.80
C ASP A 132 -4.25 12.04 2.54
N ILE A 133 -4.46 11.03 1.71
CA ILE A 133 -3.39 10.10 1.33
C ILE A 133 -2.34 10.84 0.49
N PHE A 134 -2.75 11.64 -0.48
CA PHE A 134 -1.83 12.46 -1.26
C PHE A 134 -1.04 13.42 -0.38
N ALA A 135 -1.69 14.05 0.59
CA ALA A 135 -1.02 14.95 1.53
C ALA A 135 0.02 14.20 2.38
N ALA A 136 -0.31 12.99 2.84
CA ALA A 136 0.62 12.16 3.61
C ALA A 136 1.87 11.78 2.80
N ILE A 137 1.70 11.52 1.51
CA ILE A 137 2.80 11.24 0.59
C ILE A 137 3.66 12.50 0.37
N GLY A 138 3.08 13.67 0.60
CA GLY A 138 3.78 14.93 0.41
C GLY A 138 3.46 15.64 -0.90
N VAL A 139 2.32 15.31 -1.50
CA VAL A 139 1.86 15.97 -2.73
C VAL A 139 0.97 17.13 -2.37
N ARG A 140 1.32 18.31 -2.84
CA ARG A 140 0.50 19.50 -2.63
C ARG A 140 -0.63 19.55 -3.66
N LYS A 141 -1.81 20.00 -3.20
CA LYS A 141 -2.94 20.18 -4.11
C LYS A 141 -2.65 21.25 -5.14
N ALA A 142 -2.83 20.92 -6.40
CA ALA A 142 -2.66 21.85 -7.49
C ALA A 142 -3.70 22.97 -7.49
N THR A 143 -4.81 22.77 -6.80
CA THR A 143 -5.91 23.74 -6.73
C THR A 143 -5.61 24.98 -5.90
N LYS A 144 -4.64 24.92 -5.00
CA LYS A 144 -4.32 26.08 -4.16
C LYS A 144 -3.93 27.31 -4.94
N PRO A 145 -3.06 27.25 -5.97
CA PRO A 145 -2.76 28.40 -6.77
C PRO A 145 -3.98 28.99 -7.48
N LEU A 146 -4.89 28.15 -7.90
CA LEU A 146 -6.13 28.59 -8.54
C LEU A 146 -7.04 29.34 -7.58
N GLU A 147 -7.13 28.87 -6.35
CA GLU A 147 -7.89 29.54 -5.30
C GLU A 147 -7.33 30.93 -5.00
N ILE A 148 -6.03 31.06 -5.01
CA ILE A 148 -5.35 32.33 -4.80
C ILE A 148 -5.60 33.26 -5.97
N ALA A 149 -5.58 32.73 -7.18
CA ALA A 149 -5.78 33.51 -8.39
C ALA A 149 -7.22 34.02 -8.54
N ALA A 150 -8.13 33.31 -7.93
CA ALA A 150 -9.52 33.74 -7.93
C ALA A 150 -9.74 34.90 -6.96
#